data_6c29347028333a8d054b67834171c516
#
_entry.id   6c29347028333a8d054b67834171c516
#
_cell.length_a   1.000
_cell.length_b   1.000
_cell.length_c   1.000
_cell.angle_alpha   90.00
_cell.angle_beta   90.00
_cell.angle_gamma   90.00
#
_symmetry.space_group_name_H-M   'P 1'
#
loop_
_entity.id
_entity.type
_entity.pdbx_description
1 polymer ?
#
loop_
_entity_poly.entity_id
_entity_poly.type
_entity_poly.pdbx_seq_one_letter_code
_entity_poly.pdbx_strand_id
1 'polypeptide(L)'
;MLKSVSVETFSAQTHTPGLLDPVLYDYVKAAGLDGVDVSICDAAFFQEKDWETKIYKIKEMIDERGLKCVQMHLPVYDIFLSSEIILDEVRDSIMKSLRAMKILGCEWGAYHPRTAFTRGCDPEASRLDNYNEISVYLEEAERLGVGIAIENIPIFPDCPHYKFYTADYQDFRELLDSFKSDKIGVCWDFGHANLMATRQERALELFGDRIKITHIASNRGYFDDHLVPTVGTVNWRSLMPLFKKCGYNGALNLELNYYDMGSALKSYFAHGYDGLCMLEELFNGG
;
A
#
# COMPACT_ATOMS: atom_id res chain seq x y z
N MET A 1 -1.19 14.56 -11.56
CA MET A 1 -0.82 13.87 -10.30
C MET A 1 0.47 13.10 -10.52
N LEU A 2 1.27 12.83 -9.46
CA LEU A 2 2.42 11.92 -9.60
C LEU A 2 1.92 10.51 -9.90
N LYS A 3 2.65 9.80 -10.75
CA LYS A 3 2.37 8.42 -11.15
C LYS A 3 3.54 7.55 -10.71
N SER A 4 3.26 6.49 -9.98
CA SER A 4 4.28 5.62 -9.39
C SER A 4 3.88 4.15 -9.47
N VAL A 5 4.80 3.28 -9.14
CA VAL A 5 4.59 1.84 -9.05
C VAL A 5 5.30 1.28 -7.83
N SER A 6 4.69 0.28 -7.19
CA SER A 6 5.31 -0.48 -6.12
C SER A 6 6.46 -1.32 -6.67
N VAL A 7 7.62 -1.21 -6.02
CA VAL A 7 8.83 -1.97 -6.30
C VAL A 7 9.21 -2.78 -5.05
N GLU A 8 9.44 -4.07 -5.23
CA GLU A 8 9.47 -5.03 -4.13
C GLU A 8 10.81 -5.76 -3.97
N THR A 9 11.01 -6.32 -2.78
CA THR A 9 12.07 -7.28 -2.52
C THR A 9 11.68 -8.65 -3.08
N PHE A 10 12.24 -9.04 -4.24
CA PHE A 10 12.05 -10.39 -4.76
C PHE A 10 13.15 -11.33 -4.27
N SER A 11 12.76 -12.59 -4.04
CA SER A 11 13.73 -13.64 -3.76
C SER A 11 14.65 -13.88 -4.96
N ALA A 12 15.87 -14.34 -4.70
CA ALA A 12 16.86 -14.68 -5.74
C ALA A 12 16.39 -15.76 -6.74
N GLN A 13 15.21 -16.32 -6.57
CA GLN A 13 14.61 -17.33 -7.42
C GLN A 13 13.77 -16.77 -8.56
N THR A 14 13.48 -15.45 -8.55
CA THR A 14 12.76 -14.78 -9.63
C THR A 14 13.77 -14.14 -10.59
N HIS A 15 13.47 -14.14 -11.89
CA HIS A 15 14.27 -13.42 -12.91
C HIS A 15 13.90 -11.92 -12.98
N THR A 16 13.12 -11.44 -12.03
CA THR A 16 12.68 -10.05 -11.94
C THR A 16 13.67 -9.25 -11.11
N PRO A 17 14.11 -8.06 -11.58
CA PRO A 17 15.00 -7.20 -10.80
C PRO A 17 14.34 -6.79 -9.48
N GLY A 18 15.06 -6.96 -8.38
CA GLY A 18 14.60 -6.58 -7.04
C GLY A 18 15.05 -5.17 -6.64
N LEU A 19 14.69 -4.74 -5.42
CA LEU A 19 14.94 -3.38 -4.89
C LEU A 19 16.41 -2.91 -4.96
N LEU A 20 17.38 -3.80 -4.94
CA LEU A 20 18.81 -3.46 -5.00
C LEU A 20 19.39 -3.54 -6.41
N ASP A 21 18.56 -3.83 -7.43
CA ASP A 21 18.97 -3.86 -8.83
C ASP A 21 18.65 -2.51 -9.51
N PRO A 22 19.65 -1.75 -9.97
CA PRO A 22 19.42 -0.47 -10.62
C PRO A 22 18.57 -0.56 -11.90
N VAL A 23 18.54 -1.72 -12.56
CA VAL A 23 17.73 -1.97 -13.76
C VAL A 23 16.23 -1.81 -13.49
N LEU A 24 15.77 -2.12 -12.27
CA LEU A 24 14.38 -1.93 -11.87
C LEU A 24 13.97 -0.46 -12.03
N TYR A 25 14.77 0.46 -11.52
CA TYR A 25 14.51 1.90 -11.56
C TYR A 25 14.68 2.47 -12.98
N ASP A 26 15.56 1.88 -13.79
CA ASP A 26 15.66 2.21 -15.22
C ASP A 26 14.36 1.86 -15.97
N TYR A 27 13.73 0.73 -15.64
CA TYR A 27 12.44 0.36 -16.22
C TYR A 27 11.31 1.29 -15.76
N VAL A 28 11.27 1.65 -14.47
CA VAL A 28 10.32 2.64 -13.94
C VAL A 28 10.44 3.97 -14.68
N LYS A 29 11.67 4.48 -14.81
CA LYS A 29 11.94 5.74 -15.52
C LYS A 29 11.57 5.67 -17.00
N ALA A 30 11.94 4.59 -17.67
CA ALA A 30 11.66 4.39 -19.08
C ALA A 30 10.17 4.23 -19.39
N ALA A 31 9.36 3.80 -18.41
CA ALA A 31 7.91 3.74 -18.52
C ALA A 31 7.23 5.12 -18.41
N GLY A 32 7.94 6.17 -18.00
CA GLY A 32 7.41 7.51 -17.81
C GLY A 32 6.88 7.80 -16.41
N LEU A 33 7.06 6.88 -15.47
CA LEU A 33 6.65 7.06 -14.07
C LEU A 33 7.51 8.13 -13.37
N ASP A 34 6.89 8.82 -12.42
CA ASP A 34 7.50 9.91 -11.64
C ASP A 34 8.22 9.40 -10.39
N GLY A 35 7.85 8.20 -9.93
CA GLY A 35 8.38 7.66 -8.68
C GLY A 35 8.02 6.21 -8.42
N VAL A 36 8.37 5.80 -7.21
CA VAL A 36 8.14 4.44 -6.71
C VAL A 36 7.48 4.46 -5.33
N ASP A 37 6.75 3.41 -5.04
CA ASP A 37 6.47 2.93 -3.71
C ASP A 37 7.52 1.86 -3.38
N VAL A 38 8.29 2.07 -2.33
CA VAL A 38 9.29 1.10 -1.88
C VAL A 38 8.62 0.07 -0.97
N SER A 39 8.26 -1.08 -1.55
CA SER A 39 7.52 -2.14 -0.86
C SER A 39 8.49 -3.12 -0.19
N ILE A 40 8.63 -3.04 1.13
CA ILE A 40 9.45 -3.97 1.93
C ILE A 40 8.53 -4.73 2.88
N CYS A 41 7.76 -5.65 2.30
CA CYS A 41 6.77 -6.44 3.03
C CYS A 41 7.42 -7.49 3.95
N ASP A 42 8.60 -8.00 3.60
CA ASP A 42 9.30 -9.00 4.41
C ASP A 42 10.07 -8.34 5.56
N ALA A 43 9.69 -8.68 6.80
CA ALA A 43 10.36 -8.23 8.01
C ALA A 43 11.85 -8.62 8.07
N ALA A 44 12.23 -9.72 7.42
CA ALA A 44 13.61 -10.20 7.39
C ALA A 44 14.60 -9.17 6.81
N PHE A 45 14.16 -8.32 5.87
CA PHE A 45 15.00 -7.25 5.34
C PHE A 45 15.55 -6.34 6.46
N PHE A 46 14.70 -5.98 7.42
CA PHE A 46 15.08 -5.09 8.51
C PHE A 46 15.83 -5.80 9.65
N GLN A 47 15.89 -7.12 9.66
CA GLN A 47 16.68 -7.90 10.61
C GLN A 47 18.16 -8.02 10.18
N GLU A 48 18.47 -7.70 8.92
CA GLU A 48 19.84 -7.66 8.44
C GLU A 48 20.62 -6.48 9.06
N LYS A 49 21.90 -6.70 9.38
CA LYS A 49 22.73 -5.68 10.04
C LYS A 49 22.98 -4.43 9.19
N ASP A 50 22.91 -4.58 7.88
CA ASP A 50 23.19 -3.53 6.88
C ASP A 50 21.94 -2.93 6.24
N TRP A 51 20.76 -3.17 6.82
CA TRP A 51 19.47 -2.70 6.28
C TRP A 51 19.46 -1.20 5.97
N GLU A 52 20.03 -0.38 6.85
CA GLU A 52 20.09 1.06 6.66
C GLU A 52 20.98 1.45 5.47
N THR A 53 22.11 0.75 5.29
CA THR A 53 23.00 0.93 4.13
C THR A 53 22.26 0.58 2.83
N LYS A 54 21.44 -0.47 2.85
CA LYS A 54 20.60 -0.87 1.71
C LYS A 54 19.56 0.20 1.38
N ILE A 55 18.92 0.81 2.39
CA ILE A 55 17.97 1.92 2.18
C ILE A 55 18.65 3.13 1.55
N TYR A 56 19.87 3.50 1.99
CA TYR A 56 20.63 4.58 1.34
C TYR A 56 20.98 4.27 -0.12
N LYS A 57 21.33 3.02 -0.45
CA LYS A 57 21.54 2.60 -1.85
C LYS A 57 20.27 2.70 -2.68
N ILE A 58 19.14 2.28 -2.13
CA ILE A 58 17.82 2.42 -2.80
C ILE A 58 17.56 3.90 -3.08
N LYS A 59 17.76 4.76 -2.08
CA LYS A 59 17.60 6.21 -2.26
C LYS A 59 18.50 6.77 -3.35
N GLU A 60 19.76 6.40 -3.37
CA GLU A 60 20.73 6.82 -4.40
C GLU A 60 20.23 6.43 -5.82
N MET A 61 19.78 5.18 -6.00
CA MET A 61 19.25 4.72 -7.29
C MET A 61 17.99 5.46 -7.73
N ILE A 62 17.13 5.85 -6.79
CA ILE A 62 15.94 6.68 -7.03
C ILE A 62 16.36 8.09 -7.45
N ASP A 63 17.25 8.73 -6.68
CA ASP A 63 17.69 10.11 -6.87
C ASP A 63 18.45 10.30 -8.20
N GLU A 64 19.37 9.36 -8.53
CA GLU A 64 20.13 9.38 -9.80
C GLU A 64 19.25 9.39 -11.04
N ARG A 65 18.04 8.84 -10.95
CA ARG A 65 17.09 8.79 -12.07
C ARG A 65 16.06 9.91 -12.03
N GLY A 66 16.17 10.82 -11.05
CA GLY A 66 15.19 11.88 -10.83
C GLY A 66 13.80 11.33 -10.53
N LEU A 67 13.71 10.15 -9.92
CA LEU A 67 12.49 9.57 -9.40
C LEU A 67 12.24 10.06 -7.97
N LYS A 68 11.04 9.80 -7.44
CA LYS A 68 10.67 10.07 -6.05
C LYS A 68 10.24 8.79 -5.35
N CYS A 69 10.59 8.62 -4.09
CA CYS A 69 9.87 7.71 -3.23
C CYS A 69 8.58 8.40 -2.79
N VAL A 70 7.42 7.97 -3.31
CA VAL A 70 6.14 8.66 -3.06
C VAL A 70 5.43 8.13 -1.83
N GLN A 71 5.62 6.86 -1.54
CA GLN A 71 5.11 6.13 -0.38
C GLN A 71 5.98 4.91 -0.14
N MET A 72 5.73 4.19 0.94
CA MET A 72 6.40 2.95 1.27
C MET A 72 5.36 1.95 1.78
N HIS A 73 5.49 0.66 1.41
CA HIS A 73 4.76 -0.41 2.08
C HIS A 73 5.56 -0.90 3.29
N LEU A 74 4.94 -0.88 4.47
CA LEU A 74 5.55 -1.35 5.71
C LEU A 74 5.57 -2.87 5.76
N PRO A 75 6.44 -3.50 6.57
CA PRO A 75 6.44 -4.95 6.77
C PRO A 75 5.05 -5.46 7.15
N VAL A 76 4.65 -6.55 6.50
CA VAL A 76 3.35 -7.16 6.73
C VAL A 76 3.45 -8.34 7.71
N TYR A 77 2.37 -8.56 8.41
CA TYR A 77 2.15 -9.81 9.13
C TYR A 77 1.51 -10.83 8.19
N ASP A 78 1.57 -12.09 8.54
CA ASP A 78 0.61 -13.03 7.99
C ASP A 78 -0.80 -12.60 8.43
N ILE A 79 -1.61 -12.17 7.48
CA ILE A 79 -2.96 -11.64 7.73
C ILE A 79 -3.91 -12.66 8.36
N PHE A 80 -3.60 -13.94 8.26
CA PHE A 80 -4.36 -15.03 8.89
C PHE A 80 -3.94 -15.30 10.35
N LEU A 81 -2.85 -14.69 10.82
CA LEU A 81 -2.52 -14.73 12.25
C LEU A 81 -3.42 -13.77 13.05
N SER A 82 -3.88 -14.24 14.20
CA SER A 82 -4.65 -13.38 15.11
C SER A 82 -3.82 -12.20 15.62
N SER A 83 -4.49 -11.09 15.86
CA SER A 83 -3.89 -9.87 16.40
C SER A 83 -3.23 -10.06 17.78
N GLU A 84 -3.60 -11.12 18.54
CA GLU A 84 -2.92 -11.42 19.79
C GLU A 84 -1.51 -12.01 19.61
N ILE A 85 -1.20 -12.50 18.39
CA ILE A 85 0.11 -13.07 18.07
C ILE A 85 0.94 -12.01 17.41
N ILE A 86 1.73 -11.28 18.19
CA ILE A 86 2.62 -10.23 17.68
C ILE A 86 4.06 -10.71 17.83
N LEU A 87 4.76 -10.80 16.71
CA LEU A 87 6.17 -11.16 16.70
C LEU A 87 7.02 -9.91 16.91
N ASP A 88 7.91 -9.94 17.91
CA ASP A 88 8.81 -8.82 18.23
C ASP A 88 9.66 -8.39 17.03
N GLU A 89 10.04 -9.34 16.19
CA GLU A 89 10.78 -9.08 14.93
C GLU A 89 10.00 -8.21 13.96
N VAL A 90 8.69 -8.41 13.85
CA VAL A 90 7.83 -7.60 12.96
C VAL A 90 7.66 -6.19 13.55
N ARG A 91 7.49 -6.07 14.87
CA ARG A 91 7.43 -4.76 15.54
C ARG A 91 8.71 -3.94 15.30
N ASP A 92 9.86 -4.55 15.54
CA ASP A 92 11.16 -3.91 15.31
C ASP A 92 11.33 -3.51 13.84
N SER A 93 10.89 -4.37 12.91
CA SER A 93 10.94 -4.09 11.49
C SER A 93 10.04 -2.92 11.08
N ILE A 94 8.83 -2.80 11.65
CA ILE A 94 7.96 -1.65 11.43
C ILE A 94 8.61 -0.36 11.98
N MET A 95 9.19 -0.39 13.17
CA MET A 95 9.91 0.77 13.72
C MET A 95 11.10 1.21 12.86
N LYS A 96 11.83 0.26 12.27
CA LYS A 96 12.92 0.52 11.34
C LYS A 96 12.40 1.05 10.00
N SER A 97 11.27 0.55 9.51
CA SER A 97 10.68 1.01 8.25
C SER A 97 10.20 2.48 8.33
N LEU A 98 9.70 2.94 9.48
CA LEU A 98 9.42 4.37 9.69
C LEU A 98 10.67 5.25 9.54
N ARG A 99 11.83 4.77 9.99
CA ARG A 99 13.12 5.46 9.78
C ARG A 99 13.54 5.39 8.32
N ALA A 100 13.31 4.26 7.65
CA ALA A 100 13.55 4.11 6.21
C ALA A 100 12.71 5.11 5.40
N MET A 101 11.44 5.32 5.73
CA MET A 101 10.60 6.35 5.14
C MET A 101 11.24 7.74 5.23
N LYS A 102 11.77 8.08 6.41
CA LYS A 102 12.47 9.37 6.61
C LYS A 102 13.70 9.49 5.74
N ILE A 103 14.50 8.44 5.59
CA ILE A 103 15.69 8.41 4.72
C ILE A 103 15.27 8.55 3.25
N LEU A 104 14.27 7.80 2.81
CA LEU A 104 13.76 7.81 1.43
C LEU A 104 13.05 9.11 1.08
N GLY A 105 12.56 9.84 2.08
CA GLY A 105 11.86 11.12 1.91
C GLY A 105 10.39 10.96 1.54
N CYS A 106 9.77 9.82 1.80
CA CYS A 106 8.32 9.65 1.66
C CYS A 106 7.59 10.00 2.96
N GLU A 107 6.38 10.52 2.83
CA GLU A 107 5.60 10.97 3.99
C GLU A 107 4.72 9.86 4.58
N TRP A 108 4.20 8.95 3.76
CA TRP A 108 3.20 7.97 4.19
C TRP A 108 3.66 6.53 3.91
N GLY A 109 3.36 5.64 4.88
CA GLY A 109 3.56 4.20 4.74
C GLY A 109 2.25 3.42 4.87
N ALA A 110 2.00 2.48 3.94
CA ALA A 110 0.86 1.57 4.00
C ALA A 110 1.08 0.54 5.11
N TYR A 111 0.05 0.33 5.93
CA TYR A 111 0.07 -0.59 7.06
C TYR A 111 -1.12 -1.53 7.00
N HIS A 112 -0.87 -2.85 7.05
CA HIS A 112 -1.92 -3.86 7.16
C HIS A 112 -2.42 -3.99 8.60
N PRO A 113 -3.69 -3.71 8.87
CA PRO A 113 -4.28 -3.93 10.18
C PRO A 113 -4.49 -5.41 10.44
N ARG A 114 -4.61 -5.78 11.70
CA ARG A 114 -4.76 -7.16 12.16
C ARG A 114 -6.18 -7.43 12.62
N THR A 115 -6.55 -8.70 12.65
CA THR A 115 -7.88 -9.16 13.06
C THR A 115 -7.79 -10.15 14.23
N ALA A 116 -8.65 -10.01 15.21
CA ALA A 116 -8.74 -10.89 16.38
C ALA A 116 -9.48 -12.18 16.04
N PHE A 117 -8.89 -13.06 15.24
CA PHE A 117 -9.52 -14.31 14.78
C PHE A 117 -9.75 -15.33 15.90
N THR A 118 -8.86 -15.40 16.88
CA THR A 118 -9.02 -16.31 18.02
C THR A 118 -10.23 -15.98 18.88
N ARG A 119 -10.74 -14.76 18.77
CA ARG A 119 -11.97 -14.27 19.41
C ARG A 119 -13.17 -14.20 18.45
N GLY A 120 -13.15 -14.98 17.38
CA GLY A 120 -14.26 -15.07 16.43
C GLY A 120 -14.41 -13.88 15.50
N CYS A 121 -13.32 -13.26 15.07
CA CYS A 121 -13.31 -12.03 14.26
C CYS A 121 -14.03 -10.87 14.99
N ASP A 122 -13.78 -10.73 16.29
CA ASP A 122 -14.40 -9.73 17.15
C ASP A 122 -13.96 -8.31 16.73
N PRO A 123 -14.87 -7.43 16.29
CA PRO A 123 -14.49 -6.10 15.82
C PRO A 123 -13.96 -5.20 16.94
N GLU A 124 -14.52 -5.27 18.16
CA GLU A 124 -14.07 -4.46 19.29
C GLU A 124 -12.68 -4.89 19.75
N ALA A 125 -12.44 -6.19 19.85
CA ALA A 125 -11.13 -6.73 20.16
C ALA A 125 -10.11 -6.36 19.07
N SER A 126 -10.47 -6.49 17.79
CA SER A 126 -9.61 -6.09 16.68
C SER A 126 -9.27 -4.60 16.72
N ARG A 127 -10.26 -3.75 17.00
CA ARG A 127 -10.06 -2.29 17.14
C ARG A 127 -9.09 -1.97 18.28
N LEU A 128 -9.28 -2.59 19.44
CA LEU A 128 -8.43 -2.33 20.61
C LEU A 128 -6.99 -2.81 20.37
N ASP A 129 -6.82 -3.99 19.79
CA ASP A 129 -5.50 -4.55 19.48
C ASP A 129 -4.75 -3.68 18.47
N ASN A 130 -5.42 -3.24 17.38
CA ASN A 130 -4.84 -2.32 16.40
C ASN A 130 -4.53 -0.95 17.02
N TYR A 131 -5.43 -0.41 17.85
CA TYR A 131 -5.21 0.87 18.52
C TYR A 131 -3.95 0.82 19.40
N ASN A 132 -3.82 -0.21 20.23
CA ASN A 132 -2.67 -0.37 21.11
C ASN A 132 -1.36 -0.52 20.33
N GLU A 133 -1.38 -1.32 19.28
CA GLU A 133 -0.19 -1.59 18.45
C GLU A 133 0.22 -0.36 17.64
N ILE A 134 -0.72 0.24 16.91
CA ILE A 134 -0.45 1.40 16.07
C ILE A 134 -0.05 2.62 16.91
N SER A 135 -0.59 2.78 18.12
CA SER A 135 -0.22 3.90 19.01
C SER A 135 1.29 3.93 19.30
N VAL A 136 1.92 2.77 19.45
CA VAL A 136 3.38 2.67 19.66
C VAL A 136 4.14 3.13 18.42
N TYR A 137 3.70 2.73 17.23
CA TYR A 137 4.32 3.15 15.98
C TYR A 137 4.07 4.63 15.69
N LEU A 138 2.88 5.13 16.05
CA LEU A 138 2.49 6.51 15.81
C LEU A 138 3.36 7.51 16.56
N GLU A 139 3.77 7.22 17.80
CA GLU A 139 4.72 8.05 18.56
C GLU A 139 6.04 8.24 17.79
N GLU A 140 6.57 7.18 17.21
CA GLU A 140 7.80 7.27 16.41
C GLU A 140 7.54 7.96 15.05
N ALA A 141 6.40 7.68 14.40
CA ALA A 141 6.02 8.31 13.15
C ALA A 141 5.90 9.85 13.30
N GLU A 142 5.24 10.32 14.38
CA GLU A 142 5.15 11.75 14.70
C GLU A 142 6.52 12.38 14.95
N ARG A 143 7.39 11.70 15.71
CA ARG A 143 8.76 12.15 15.97
C ARG A 143 9.59 12.29 14.68
N LEU A 144 9.37 11.41 13.72
CA LEU A 144 10.07 11.41 12.42
C LEU A 144 9.40 12.35 11.41
N GLY A 145 8.16 12.77 11.64
CA GLY A 145 7.37 13.58 10.72
C GLY A 145 6.79 12.78 9.55
N VAL A 146 6.63 11.45 9.70
CA VAL A 146 6.01 10.55 8.73
C VAL A 146 4.63 10.10 9.20
N GLY A 147 3.84 9.47 8.35
CA GLY A 147 2.49 9.02 8.69
C GLY A 147 2.26 7.55 8.37
N ILE A 148 1.28 6.96 9.05
CA ILE A 148 0.84 5.57 8.88
C ILE A 148 -0.52 5.61 8.19
N ALA A 149 -0.62 5.00 7.02
CA ALA A 149 -1.86 4.87 6.26
C ALA A 149 -2.37 3.43 6.37
N ILE A 150 -3.44 3.25 7.13
CA ILE A 150 -4.05 1.93 7.34
C ILE A 150 -4.78 1.50 6.07
N GLU A 151 -4.60 0.25 5.67
CA GLU A 151 -5.14 -0.27 4.42
C GLU A 151 -6.46 -1.01 4.61
N ASN A 152 -7.34 -0.93 3.61
CA ASN A 152 -8.56 -1.71 3.53
C ASN A 152 -8.26 -3.13 3.04
N ILE A 153 -8.26 -4.11 3.95
CA ILE A 153 -8.12 -5.53 3.60
C ILE A 153 -9.49 -6.13 3.29
N PRO A 154 -9.67 -6.87 2.17
CA PRO A 154 -10.98 -7.35 1.72
C PRO A 154 -11.45 -8.58 2.49
N ILE A 155 -12.69 -8.99 2.22
CA ILE A 155 -13.11 -10.40 2.39
C ILE A 155 -12.73 -11.11 1.09
N PHE A 156 -11.79 -12.04 1.17
CA PHE A 156 -11.41 -12.81 -0.02
C PHE A 156 -12.52 -13.79 -0.39
N PRO A 157 -13.01 -13.78 -1.64
CA PRO A 157 -14.12 -14.65 -2.07
C PRO A 157 -13.84 -16.14 -1.93
N ASP A 158 -12.59 -16.57 -2.01
CA ASP A 158 -12.15 -17.96 -1.81
C ASP A 158 -11.99 -18.34 -0.33
N CYS A 159 -11.95 -17.35 0.57
CA CYS A 159 -11.87 -17.51 2.03
C CYS A 159 -12.97 -16.73 2.77
N PRO A 160 -14.27 -16.88 2.44
CA PRO A 160 -15.33 -15.99 2.94
C PRO A 160 -15.60 -16.12 4.45
N HIS A 161 -15.01 -17.12 5.10
CA HIS A 161 -15.12 -17.30 6.56
C HIS A 161 -14.23 -16.34 7.35
N TYR A 162 -13.24 -15.73 6.70
CA TYR A 162 -12.36 -14.76 7.32
C TYR A 162 -12.81 -13.35 6.95
N LYS A 163 -13.56 -12.71 7.83
CA LYS A 163 -13.87 -11.29 7.73
C LYS A 163 -12.73 -10.51 8.37
N PHE A 164 -11.86 -9.93 7.54
CA PHE A 164 -10.82 -9.05 8.03
C PHE A 164 -11.42 -7.76 8.59
N TYR A 165 -10.75 -7.17 9.59
CA TYR A 165 -11.31 -6.07 10.35
C TYR A 165 -11.65 -4.85 9.49
N THR A 166 -10.73 -4.39 8.64
CA THR A 166 -10.97 -3.22 7.77
C THR A 166 -11.78 -3.52 6.51
N ALA A 167 -12.26 -4.75 6.35
CA ALA A 167 -13.28 -5.09 5.36
C ALA A 167 -14.64 -4.47 5.70
N ASP A 168 -14.92 -4.20 6.96
CA ASP A 168 -16.07 -3.39 7.35
C ASP A 168 -15.66 -1.91 7.42
N TYR A 169 -16.24 -1.09 6.55
CA TYR A 169 -15.85 0.31 6.45
C TYR A 169 -16.26 1.14 7.68
N GLN A 170 -17.30 0.71 8.40
CA GLN A 170 -17.68 1.38 9.65
C GLN A 170 -16.69 1.05 10.78
N ASP A 171 -16.35 -0.22 10.95
CA ASP A 171 -15.34 -0.67 11.91
C ASP A 171 -13.99 0.00 11.60
N PHE A 172 -13.62 0.08 10.31
CA PHE A 172 -12.40 0.77 9.88
C PHE A 172 -12.43 2.26 10.24
N ARG A 173 -13.55 2.93 10.02
CA ARG A 173 -13.70 4.33 10.41
C ARG A 173 -13.56 4.52 11.92
N GLU A 174 -14.16 3.65 12.72
CA GLU A 174 -14.07 3.72 14.18
C GLU A 174 -12.62 3.56 14.68
N LEU A 175 -11.82 2.72 14.03
CA LEU A 175 -10.38 2.65 14.31
C LEU A 175 -9.69 3.98 14.01
N LEU A 176 -9.91 4.54 12.82
CA LEU A 176 -9.31 5.82 12.46
C LEU A 176 -9.72 6.95 13.42
N ASP A 177 -10.97 6.98 13.85
CA ASP A 177 -11.50 7.99 14.77
C ASP A 177 -11.00 7.83 16.21
N SER A 178 -10.39 6.67 16.52
CA SER A 178 -9.75 6.43 17.83
C SER A 178 -8.44 7.21 17.98
N PHE A 179 -7.80 7.63 16.88
CA PHE A 179 -6.55 8.38 16.92
C PHE A 179 -6.79 9.89 16.78
N LYS A 180 -6.04 10.66 17.57
CA LYS A 180 -6.05 12.13 17.52
C LYS A 180 -4.74 12.63 16.91
N SER A 181 -4.46 12.24 15.68
CA SER A 181 -3.22 12.58 14.99
C SER A 181 -3.48 12.84 13.51
N ASP A 182 -2.76 13.78 12.94
CA ASP A 182 -2.72 14.04 11.50
C ASP A 182 -1.77 13.08 10.75
N LYS A 183 -1.06 12.24 11.52
CA LYS A 183 -0.15 11.20 11.00
C LYS A 183 -0.81 9.82 10.90
N ILE A 184 -2.14 9.74 11.04
CA ILE A 184 -2.95 8.58 10.73
C ILE A 184 -3.84 8.89 9.52
N GLY A 185 -3.82 7.99 8.53
CA GLY A 185 -4.62 8.09 7.32
C GLY A 185 -5.05 6.75 6.78
N VAL A 186 -5.55 6.77 5.56
CA VAL A 186 -5.99 5.58 4.82
C VAL A 186 -5.08 5.37 3.62
N CYS A 187 -4.59 4.16 3.44
CA CYS A 187 -4.17 3.62 2.17
C CYS A 187 -5.41 3.00 1.51
N TRP A 188 -5.87 3.58 0.40
CA TRP A 188 -7.03 3.03 -0.29
C TRP A 188 -6.58 2.09 -1.40
N ASP A 189 -6.81 0.81 -1.21
CA ASP A 189 -6.64 -0.20 -2.25
C ASP A 189 -7.94 -0.40 -3.03
N PHE A 190 -7.91 -0.04 -4.32
CA PHE A 190 -9.05 -0.15 -5.23
C PHE A 190 -9.33 -1.59 -5.64
N GLY A 191 -8.30 -2.43 -5.72
CA GLY A 191 -8.42 -3.86 -6.02
C GLY A 191 -9.08 -4.61 -4.88
N HIS A 192 -8.60 -4.41 -3.65
CA HIS A 192 -9.23 -4.95 -2.45
C HIS A 192 -10.70 -4.56 -2.34
N ALA A 193 -11.00 -3.30 -2.57
CA ALA A 193 -12.37 -2.82 -2.53
C ALA A 193 -13.26 -3.40 -3.65
N ASN A 194 -12.69 -3.81 -4.79
CA ASN A 194 -13.43 -4.47 -5.88
C ASN A 194 -13.82 -5.92 -5.56
N LEU A 195 -13.15 -6.56 -4.59
CA LEU A 195 -13.53 -7.89 -4.10
C LEU A 195 -14.69 -7.83 -3.11
N MET A 196 -15.02 -6.64 -2.62
CA MET A 196 -16.05 -6.44 -1.60
C MET A 196 -17.43 -6.33 -2.22
N ALA A 197 -18.44 -6.88 -1.53
CA ALA A 197 -19.84 -6.68 -1.88
C ALA A 197 -20.32 -5.25 -1.64
N THR A 198 -19.59 -4.47 -0.83
CA THR A 198 -19.93 -3.08 -0.50
C THR A 198 -19.44 -2.15 -1.61
N ARG A 199 -20.28 -1.19 -1.99
CA ARG A 199 -19.92 -0.21 -3.04
C ARG A 199 -18.79 0.69 -2.60
N GLN A 200 -17.73 0.76 -3.40
CA GLN A 200 -16.55 1.61 -3.16
C GLN A 200 -16.90 3.10 -3.07
N GLU A 201 -17.90 3.56 -3.82
CA GLU A 201 -18.33 4.95 -3.82
C GLU A 201 -18.69 5.44 -2.41
N ARG A 202 -19.35 4.59 -1.61
CA ARG A 202 -19.68 4.91 -0.22
C ARG A 202 -18.46 5.02 0.67
N ALA A 203 -17.46 4.18 0.43
CA ALA A 203 -16.21 4.21 1.18
C ALA A 203 -15.41 5.48 0.87
N LEU A 204 -15.30 5.86 -0.41
CA LEU A 204 -14.63 7.10 -0.79
C LEU A 204 -15.29 8.33 -0.14
N GLU A 205 -16.63 8.38 -0.08
CA GLU A 205 -17.35 9.43 0.63
C GLU A 205 -17.11 9.40 2.14
N LEU A 206 -17.00 8.19 2.74
CA LEU A 206 -16.81 8.01 4.17
C LEU A 206 -15.42 8.45 4.64
N PHE A 207 -14.38 8.08 3.88
CA PHE A 207 -12.99 8.36 4.26
C PHE A 207 -12.50 9.73 3.77
N GLY A 208 -12.99 10.19 2.62
CA GLY A 208 -12.73 11.54 2.12
C GLY A 208 -11.27 11.92 2.10
N ASP A 209 -10.93 13.03 2.71
CA ASP A 209 -9.57 13.61 2.82
C ASP A 209 -8.63 12.82 3.74
N ARG A 210 -9.14 11.81 4.43
CA ARG A 210 -8.32 10.87 5.21
C ARG A 210 -7.54 9.88 4.33
N ILE A 211 -7.91 9.73 3.04
CA ILE A 211 -7.14 8.94 2.09
C ILE A 211 -5.85 9.71 1.77
N LYS A 212 -4.71 9.14 2.12
CA LYS A 212 -3.38 9.75 1.99
C LYS A 212 -2.56 9.16 0.86
N ILE A 213 -2.67 7.85 0.67
CA ILE A 213 -2.00 7.09 -0.38
C ILE A 213 -2.95 6.07 -0.99
N THR A 214 -2.55 5.50 -2.11
CA THR A 214 -3.38 4.52 -2.83
C THR A 214 -2.56 3.32 -3.27
N HIS A 215 -3.23 2.18 -3.31
CA HIS A 215 -2.83 1.04 -4.11
C HIS A 215 -3.81 0.90 -5.28
N ILE A 216 -3.30 1.08 -6.48
CA ILE A 216 -4.08 1.02 -7.72
C ILE A 216 -3.75 -0.29 -8.41
N ALA A 217 -4.67 -1.21 -8.30
CA ALA A 217 -4.71 -2.45 -9.04
C ALA A 217 -6.14 -2.72 -9.49
N SER A 218 -6.29 -3.55 -10.49
CA SER A 218 -7.58 -4.11 -10.87
C SER A 218 -7.58 -5.62 -10.66
N ASN A 219 -8.76 -6.22 -10.65
CA ASN A 219 -8.96 -7.66 -10.61
C ASN A 219 -10.28 -8.02 -11.30
N ARG A 220 -10.60 -9.32 -11.34
CA ARG A 220 -11.83 -9.83 -11.95
C ARG A 220 -12.97 -10.02 -10.96
N GLY A 221 -12.81 -9.58 -9.70
CA GLY A 221 -13.80 -9.68 -8.64
C GLY A 221 -13.82 -11.03 -7.90
N TYR A 222 -12.81 -11.88 -8.10
CA TYR A 222 -12.70 -13.19 -7.45
C TYR A 222 -11.39 -13.40 -6.70
N PHE A 223 -10.29 -12.92 -7.27
CA PHE A 223 -8.96 -13.01 -6.70
C PHE A 223 -8.32 -11.64 -6.68
N ASP A 224 -7.38 -11.47 -5.81
CA ASP A 224 -6.55 -10.28 -5.75
C ASP A 224 -5.44 -10.35 -6.81
N ASP A 225 -5.88 -10.12 -8.07
CA ASP A 225 -5.06 -10.38 -9.25
C ASP A 225 -3.94 -9.34 -9.45
N HIS A 226 -4.03 -8.16 -8.86
CA HIS A 226 -3.13 -7.01 -9.06
C HIS A 226 -2.85 -6.69 -10.54
N LEU A 227 -3.94 -6.60 -11.34
CA LEU A 227 -3.87 -6.30 -12.78
C LEU A 227 -3.72 -4.79 -13.03
N VAL A 228 -3.19 -4.45 -14.21
CA VAL A 228 -3.18 -3.06 -14.68
C VAL A 228 -4.60 -2.48 -14.78
N PRO A 229 -4.80 -1.17 -14.57
CA PRO A 229 -6.14 -0.55 -14.53
C PRO A 229 -6.99 -0.72 -15.78
N THR A 230 -6.37 -0.98 -16.93
CA THR A 230 -7.07 -1.20 -18.21
C THR A 230 -7.70 -2.59 -18.35
N VAL A 231 -7.42 -3.48 -17.39
CA VAL A 231 -7.91 -4.88 -17.38
C VAL A 231 -8.68 -5.11 -16.09
N GLY A 232 -9.70 -5.97 -16.11
CA GLY A 232 -10.47 -6.33 -14.93
C GLY A 232 -11.83 -5.63 -14.86
N THR A 233 -12.41 -5.55 -13.65
CA THR A 233 -13.82 -5.16 -13.44
C THR A 233 -13.99 -3.92 -12.57
N VAL A 234 -12.93 -3.28 -12.11
CA VAL A 234 -13.02 -2.03 -11.32
C VAL A 234 -13.68 -0.93 -12.17
N ASN A 235 -14.73 -0.31 -11.63
CA ASN A 235 -15.48 0.73 -12.34
C ASN A 235 -14.82 2.11 -12.18
N TRP A 236 -13.67 2.29 -12.81
CA TRP A 236 -12.91 3.55 -12.76
C TRP A 236 -13.72 4.78 -13.17
N ARG A 237 -14.64 4.64 -14.14
CA ARG A 237 -15.47 5.76 -14.61
C ARG A 237 -16.37 6.32 -13.51
N SER A 238 -16.88 5.48 -12.60
CA SER A 238 -17.67 5.97 -11.46
C SER A 238 -16.80 6.45 -10.31
N LEU A 239 -15.64 5.83 -10.10
CA LEU A 239 -14.80 6.04 -8.92
C LEU A 239 -13.93 7.30 -9.03
N MET A 240 -13.25 7.52 -10.15
CA MET A 240 -12.27 8.60 -10.27
C MET A 240 -12.86 10.01 -10.11
N PRO A 241 -14.06 10.35 -10.64
CA PRO A 241 -14.68 11.64 -10.38
C PRO A 241 -15.08 11.85 -8.89
N LEU A 242 -15.47 10.78 -8.20
CA LEU A 242 -15.77 10.81 -6.76
C LEU A 242 -14.47 10.96 -5.95
N PHE A 243 -13.44 10.24 -6.33
CA PHE A 243 -12.13 10.31 -5.68
C PHE A 243 -11.55 11.73 -5.74
N LYS A 244 -11.75 12.44 -6.86
CA LYS A 244 -11.44 13.88 -6.94
C LYS A 244 -12.20 14.71 -5.93
N LYS A 245 -13.50 14.45 -5.77
CA LYS A 245 -14.36 15.17 -4.81
C LYS A 245 -13.93 14.95 -3.36
N CYS A 246 -13.27 13.83 -3.05
CA CYS A 246 -12.67 13.56 -1.74
C CYS A 246 -11.48 14.46 -1.42
N GLY A 247 -11.01 15.27 -2.36
CA GLY A 247 -9.87 16.17 -2.16
C GLY A 247 -8.50 15.48 -2.23
N TYR A 248 -8.44 14.24 -2.76
CA TYR A 248 -7.18 13.52 -2.88
C TYR A 248 -6.17 14.26 -3.76
N ASN A 249 -4.94 14.39 -3.29
CA ASN A 249 -3.86 15.10 -3.95
C ASN A 249 -2.52 14.34 -3.92
N GLY A 250 -2.53 13.09 -3.47
CA GLY A 250 -1.37 12.19 -3.45
C GLY A 250 -0.99 11.64 -4.83
N ALA A 251 -0.13 10.65 -4.86
CA ALA A 251 0.26 9.94 -6.06
C ALA A 251 -0.80 8.88 -6.45
N LEU A 252 -0.94 8.63 -7.75
CA LEU A 252 -1.58 7.41 -8.24
C LEU A 252 -0.51 6.31 -8.27
N ASN A 253 -0.54 5.40 -7.31
CA ASN A 253 0.45 4.35 -7.17
C ASN A 253 -0.07 3.00 -7.64
N LEU A 254 0.59 2.41 -8.63
CA LEU A 254 0.29 1.06 -9.09
C LEU A 254 0.86 0.04 -8.11
N GLU A 255 0.03 -0.93 -7.74
CA GLU A 255 0.47 -2.13 -7.04
C GLU A 255 0.15 -3.34 -7.91
N LEU A 256 1.13 -3.80 -8.67
CA LEU A 256 0.96 -4.79 -9.73
C LEU A 256 1.66 -6.10 -9.39
N ASN A 257 1.04 -7.20 -9.80
CA ASN A 257 1.70 -8.50 -9.78
C ASN A 257 2.61 -8.63 -11.02
N TYR A 258 3.93 -8.65 -10.81
CA TYR A 258 4.92 -8.74 -11.87
C TYR A 258 6.02 -9.79 -11.60
N TYR A 259 5.67 -10.81 -10.82
CA TYR A 259 6.58 -11.92 -10.56
C TYR A 259 7.03 -12.61 -11.86
N ASP A 260 8.33 -12.89 -11.95
CA ASP A 260 8.96 -13.63 -13.06
C ASP A 260 8.77 -13.02 -14.46
N MET A 261 8.63 -11.69 -14.53
CA MET A 261 8.48 -11.01 -15.82
C MET A 261 9.80 -10.73 -16.55
N GLY A 262 10.93 -10.78 -15.88
CA GLY A 262 12.23 -10.53 -16.48
C GLY A 262 12.27 -9.24 -17.31
N SER A 263 12.74 -9.31 -18.56
CA SER A 263 12.82 -8.16 -19.47
C SER A 263 11.45 -7.62 -19.94
N ALA A 264 10.36 -8.40 -19.80
CA ALA A 264 9.01 -7.95 -20.13
C ALA A 264 8.48 -6.90 -19.13
N LEU A 265 9.11 -6.79 -17.94
CA LEU A 265 8.73 -5.85 -16.90
C LEU A 265 8.70 -4.40 -17.39
N LYS A 266 9.66 -4.00 -18.23
CA LYS A 266 9.67 -2.67 -18.83
C LYS A 266 8.38 -2.35 -19.59
N SER A 267 7.91 -3.27 -20.43
CA SER A 267 6.68 -3.09 -21.21
C SER A 267 5.44 -3.15 -20.31
N TYR A 268 5.48 -3.94 -19.27
CA TYR A 268 4.38 -4.04 -18.30
C TYR A 268 4.22 -2.74 -17.50
N PHE A 269 5.29 -2.13 -17.04
CA PHE A 269 5.26 -0.83 -16.38
C PHE A 269 4.78 0.29 -17.33
N ALA A 270 5.18 0.25 -18.60
CA ALA A 270 4.66 1.21 -19.60
C ALA A 270 3.14 1.06 -19.78
N HIS A 271 2.62 -0.16 -19.85
CA HIS A 271 1.17 -0.41 -19.90
C HIS A 271 0.47 0.06 -18.61
N GLY A 272 1.08 -0.15 -17.45
CA GLY A 272 0.58 0.39 -16.19
C GLY A 272 0.50 1.92 -16.20
N TYR A 273 1.54 2.59 -16.71
CA TYR A 273 1.59 4.04 -16.86
C TYR A 273 0.46 4.57 -17.76
N ASP A 274 0.20 3.92 -18.90
CA ASP A 274 -0.93 4.27 -19.78
C ASP A 274 -2.26 4.15 -19.03
N GLY A 275 -2.41 3.12 -18.20
CA GLY A 275 -3.56 2.96 -17.29
C GLY A 275 -3.69 4.14 -16.32
N LEU A 276 -2.60 4.58 -15.69
CA LEU A 276 -2.63 5.76 -14.79
C LEU A 276 -2.97 7.05 -15.53
N CYS A 277 -2.53 7.23 -16.78
CA CYS A 277 -2.92 8.36 -17.60
C CYS A 277 -4.42 8.38 -17.86
N MET A 278 -5.01 7.23 -18.21
CA MET A 278 -6.47 7.09 -18.35
C MET A 278 -7.19 7.45 -17.02
N LEU A 279 -6.70 6.97 -15.88
CA LEU A 279 -7.28 7.30 -14.58
C LEU A 279 -7.21 8.79 -14.26
N GLU A 280 -6.10 9.45 -14.57
CA GLU A 280 -5.94 10.89 -14.37
C GLU A 280 -6.90 11.70 -15.27
N GLU A 281 -7.13 11.27 -16.52
CA GLU A 281 -8.15 11.86 -17.40
C GLU A 281 -9.54 11.75 -16.76
N LEU A 282 -9.95 10.56 -16.33
CA LEU A 282 -11.23 10.35 -15.64
C LEU A 282 -11.33 11.16 -14.34
N PHE A 283 -10.25 11.27 -13.58
CA PHE A 283 -10.18 12.08 -12.37
C PHE A 283 -10.40 13.56 -12.69
N ASN A 284 -9.90 14.06 -13.81
CA ASN A 284 -10.03 15.45 -14.24
C ASN A 284 -11.36 15.77 -14.95
N GLY A 285 -12.17 14.77 -15.24
CA GLY A 285 -13.50 14.93 -15.83
C GLY A 285 -13.48 14.80 -17.36
N GLY A 286 -12.50 14.02 -17.88
CA GLY A 286 -12.43 13.63 -19.29
C GLY A 286 -13.43 12.53 -19.66
#